data_813e676d1f4a5291e258c0ea5052b174
#
_entry.id   813e676d1f4a5291e258c0ea5052b174
#
_cell.length_a   1.000
_cell.length_b   1.000
_cell.length_c   1.000
_cell.angle_alpha   90.00
_cell.angle_beta   90.00
_cell.angle_gamma   90.00
#
_symmetry.space_group_name_H-M   'P 1'
#
loop_
_entity.id
_entity.type
_entity.pdbx_description
1 polymer ?
#
loop_
_entity_poly.entity_id
_entity_poly.type
_entity_poly.pdbx_seq_one_letter_code
_entity_poly.pdbx_strand_id
1 'polypeptide(L)' 'MIYLVEDDASIRELVIYALNNSGFEAQGFDAPSAFWRAMAQQVPSMILLDIMLPE' A
#
# COMPACT_ATOMS: atom_id res chain seq x y z
N MET A 1 -9.86 -5.06 1.07
CA MET A 1 -8.41 -4.96 0.81
C MET A 1 -8.01 -3.49 0.69
N ILE A 2 -6.95 -3.12 1.37
CA ILE A 2 -6.39 -1.76 1.32
C ILE A 2 -5.03 -1.85 0.63
N TYR A 3 -4.77 -0.98 -0.35
CA TYR A 3 -3.48 -0.91 -1.00
C TYR A 3 -2.73 0.31 -0.47
N LEU A 4 -1.43 0.12 -0.21
CA LEU A 4 -0.54 1.18 0.25
C LEU A 4 0.63 1.29 -0.71
N VAL A 5 0.88 2.49 -1.21
CA VAL A 5 2.07 2.77 -2.01
C VAL A 5 3.02 3.60 -1.17
N GLU A 6 4.16 3.03 -0.83
CA GLU A 6 5.15 3.65 0.03
C GLU A 6 6.53 3.10 -0.33
N ASP A 7 7.46 3.97 -0.68
CA ASP A 7 8.79 3.54 -1.11
C ASP A 7 9.71 3.15 0.06
N ASP A 8 9.46 3.65 1.26
CA ASP A 8 10.25 3.29 2.43
C ASP A 8 9.76 1.95 2.98
N ALA A 9 10.63 0.94 2.94
CA ALA A 9 10.25 -0.41 3.34
C ALA A 9 9.85 -0.49 4.81
N SER A 10 10.55 0.23 5.69
CA SER A 10 10.25 0.20 7.12
C SER A 10 8.89 0.81 7.42
N ILE A 11 8.60 1.94 6.80
CA ILE A 11 7.31 2.60 6.98
C ILE A 11 6.19 1.75 6.39
N ARG A 12 6.42 1.20 5.19
CA ARG A 12 5.44 0.36 4.53
C ARG A 12 5.07 -0.85 5.40
N GLU A 13 6.07 -1.53 5.94
CA GLU A 13 5.84 -2.69 6.78
C GLU A 13 5.11 -2.34 8.05
N LEU A 14 5.45 -1.21 8.66
CA LEU A 14 4.80 -0.77 9.88
C LEU A 14 3.32 -0.47 9.65
N VAL A 15 3.00 0.23 8.57
CA VAL A 15 1.62 0.57 8.26
C VAL A 15 0.80 -0.69 7.94
N ILE A 16 1.38 -1.60 7.16
CA ILE A 16 0.71 -2.87 6.84
C ILE A 16 0.45 -3.66 8.11
N TYR A 17 1.43 -3.73 9.00
CA TYR A 17 1.27 -4.43 10.28
C TYR A 17 0.12 -3.82 11.09
N ALA A 18 0.09 -2.49 11.18
CA ALA A 18 -0.95 -1.80 11.94
C ALA A 18 -2.34 -2.05 11.37
N LEU A 19 -2.45 -2.02 10.04
CA LEU A 19 -3.73 -2.26 9.37
C LEU A 19 -4.20 -3.69 9.59
N ASN A 20 -3.32 -4.67 9.43
CA ASN A 20 -3.67 -6.06 9.64
C ASN A 20 -4.07 -6.31 11.10
N ASN A 21 -3.39 -5.65 12.02
CA ASN A 21 -3.68 -5.79 13.44
C ASN A 21 -5.03 -5.19 13.83
N SER A 22 -5.51 -4.25 13.01
CA SER A 22 -6.83 -3.62 13.22
C SER A 22 -7.95 -4.36 12.48
N GLY A 23 -7.65 -5.50 11.87
CA GLY A 23 -8.66 -6.31 11.21
C GLY A 23 -8.84 -6.03 9.73
N PHE A 24 -7.96 -5.22 9.12
CA PHE A 24 -8.01 -4.94 7.69
C PHE A 24 -7.01 -5.79 6.94
N GLU A 25 -7.37 -6.23 5.75
CA GLU A 25 -6.40 -6.82 4.83
C GLU A 25 -5.71 -5.69 4.09
N ALA A 26 -4.38 -5.72 4.05
CA ALA A 26 -3.62 -4.67 3.41
C ALA A 26 -2.44 -5.24 2.65
N GLN A 27 -2.11 -4.61 1.53
CA GLN A 27 -0.98 -5.00 0.70
C GLN A 27 -0.19 -3.75 0.34
N GLY A 28 1.15 -3.84 0.47
CA GLY A 28 2.02 -2.71 0.21
C GLY A 28 2.76 -2.85 -1.10
N PHE A 29 3.07 -1.70 -1.71
CA PHE A 29 3.83 -1.63 -2.96
C PHE A 29 4.89 -0.58 -2.80
N ASP A 30 6.09 -0.88 -3.33
CA ASP A 30 7.22 0.04 -3.24
C ASP A 30 7.22 1.08 -4.36
N ALA A 31 6.43 0.86 -5.40
CA ALA A 31 6.40 1.75 -6.55
C ALA A 31 5.03 1.72 -7.22
N PRO A 32 4.66 2.81 -7.92
CA PRO A 32 3.38 2.86 -8.62
C PRO A 32 3.18 1.75 -9.65
N SER A 33 4.25 1.29 -10.31
CA SER A 33 4.12 0.25 -11.33
C SER A 33 3.57 -1.05 -10.75
N ALA A 34 4.04 -1.45 -9.56
CA ALA A 34 3.55 -2.65 -8.91
C ALA A 34 2.09 -2.47 -8.47
N PHE A 35 1.76 -1.27 -7.99
CA PHE A 35 0.41 -0.93 -7.60
C PHE A 35 -0.55 -1.04 -8.80
N TRP A 36 -0.17 -0.49 -9.94
CA TRP A 36 -1.05 -0.56 -11.12
C TRP A 36 -1.26 -2.00 -11.60
N ARG A 37 -0.23 -2.84 -11.51
CA ARG A 37 -0.37 -4.25 -11.85
C ARG A 37 -1.35 -4.95 -10.92
N ALA A 38 -1.31 -4.64 -9.63
CA ALA A 38 -2.23 -5.22 -8.66
C ALA A 38 -3.66 -4.74 -8.90
N MET A 39 -3.83 -3.48 -9.28
CA MET A 39 -5.15 -2.92 -9.59
C MET A 39 -5.81 -3.65 -10.76
N ALA A 40 -5.02 -4.13 -11.70
CA ALA A 40 -5.56 -4.89 -12.83
C ALA A 40 -6.10 -6.26 -12.39
N GLN A 41 -5.63 -6.78 -11.27
CA GLN A 41 -6.08 -8.07 -10.74
C GLN A 41 -7.25 -7.90 -9.77
N GLN A 42 -7.17 -6.90 -8.92
CA GLN A 42 -8.17 -6.69 -7.88
C GLN A 42 -8.22 -5.23 -7.49
N VAL A 43 -9.39 -4.62 -7.52
CA VAL A 43 -9.59 -3.24 -7.10
C VAL A 43 -9.81 -3.22 -5.58
N PRO A 44 -9.03 -2.43 -4.84
CA PRO A 44 -9.17 -2.38 -3.39
C PRO A 44 -10.32 -1.46 -2.97
N SER A 45 -10.71 -1.56 -1.69
CA SER A 45 -11.69 -0.65 -1.12
C SER A 45 -11.10 0.72 -0.81
N MET A 46 -9.79 0.77 -0.58
CA MET A 46 -9.12 2.01 -0.19
C MET A 46 -7.67 1.99 -0.68
N ILE A 47 -7.17 3.15 -1.03
CA ILE A 47 -5.78 3.31 -1.47
C ILE A 47 -5.14 4.38 -0.60
N LEU A 48 -3.99 4.06 0.00
CA LEU A 48 -3.20 5.00 0.76
C LEU A 48 -1.95 5.32 -0.03
N LEU A 49 -1.71 6.59 -0.30
CA LEU A 49 -0.55 7.03 -1.06
C LEU A 49 0.36 7.86 -0.18
N ASP A 50 1.67 7.61 -0.29
CA ASP A 50 2.66 8.47 0.34
C ASP A 50 2.86 9.68 -0.56
N ILE A 51 2.36 10.83 -0.10
CA ILE A 51 2.46 12.06 -0.85
C ILE A 51 3.79 12.78 -0.63
N MET A 52 4.70 12.16 0.12
CA MET A 52 6.03 12.70 0.36
C MET A 52 7.02 12.21 -0.68
N LEU A 53 6.55 11.65 -1.77
CA LEU A 53 7.41 11.16 -2.84
C LEU A 53 8.22 12.31 -3.43
N PRO A 54 9.50 12.10 -3.71
CA PRO A 54 10.30 13.12 -4.38
C PRO A 54 9.78 13.37 -5.79
N GLU A 55 9.92 14.61 -6.22
CA GLU A 55 9.53 14.94 -7.59
C GLU A 55 10.36 14.25 -8.61
#